data_315030b617d1b019af0c62eabf5f6266
#
_entry.id   315030b617d1b019af0c62eabf5f6266
#
_cell.length_a   1.000
_cell.length_b   1.000
_cell.length_c   1.000
_cell.angle_alpha   90.00
_cell.angle_beta   90.00
_cell.angle_gamma   90.00
#
_symmetry.space_group_name_H-M   'P 1'
#
loop_
_entity.id
_entity.type
_entity.pdbx_description
1 polymer ?
#
loop_
_entity_poly.entity_id
_entity_poly.type
_entity_poly.pdbx_seq_one_letter_code
_entity_poly.pdbx_strand_id
1 'polypeptide(L)'
;MEKKKILVVDDEVDLVKTIKFSLELEGYKVLVSYNGEDALNQARKENPDLILLDIMLPKLDGYKVCRLLKFDEQYKHIPILMMTAKTQEKDKLMGKETGANEYITKPFDMEELMEKVKTYLNK
;
A
#
# COMPACT_ATOMS: atom_id res chain seq x y z
N MET A 1 19.69 13.39 -4.55
CA MET A 1 19.06 12.09 -4.78
C MET A 1 17.54 12.19 -4.70
N GLU A 2 16.88 11.49 -5.57
CA GLU A 2 15.43 11.50 -5.55
C GLU A 2 14.90 10.73 -4.36
N LYS A 3 13.82 11.26 -3.78
CA LYS A 3 13.14 10.57 -2.70
C LYS A 3 12.38 9.37 -3.24
N LYS A 4 12.32 8.29 -2.45
CA LYS A 4 11.46 7.17 -2.76
C LYS A 4 10.00 7.60 -2.65
N LYS A 5 9.17 7.15 -3.59
CA LYS A 5 7.74 7.47 -3.63
C LYS A 5 6.93 6.34 -3.03
N ILE A 6 6.03 6.69 -2.13
CA ILE A 6 5.12 5.71 -1.52
C ILE A 6 3.68 6.17 -1.80
N LEU A 7 2.88 5.26 -2.35
CA LEU A 7 1.45 5.52 -2.55
C LEU A 7 0.69 4.91 -1.38
N VAL A 8 -0.05 5.73 -0.65
CA VAL A 8 -0.87 5.30 0.48
C VAL A 8 -2.32 5.30 0.06
N VAL A 9 -2.97 4.15 0.15
CA VAL A 9 -4.35 3.95 -0.31
C VAL A 9 -5.22 3.47 0.84
N ASP A 10 -6.12 4.31 1.30
CA ASP A 10 -7.08 3.98 2.36
C ASP A 10 -8.17 5.04 2.33
N ASP A 11 -9.41 4.67 2.64
CA ASP A 11 -10.51 5.62 2.65
C ASP A 11 -10.69 6.34 3.99
N GLU A 12 -9.91 5.94 5.01
CA GLU A 12 -9.90 6.63 6.31
C GLU A 12 -8.96 7.82 6.25
N VAL A 13 -9.51 9.01 6.06
CA VAL A 13 -8.73 10.23 5.84
C VAL A 13 -7.72 10.51 6.96
N ASP A 14 -8.14 10.34 8.22
CA ASP A 14 -7.27 10.62 9.36
C ASP A 14 -6.09 9.65 9.44
N LEU A 15 -6.34 8.38 9.15
CA LEU A 15 -5.28 7.39 9.12
C LEU A 15 -4.27 7.71 8.02
N VAL A 16 -4.75 8.07 6.83
CA VAL A 16 -3.90 8.45 5.72
C VAL A 16 -3.00 9.64 6.09
N LYS A 17 -3.58 10.65 6.74
CA LYS A 17 -2.82 11.82 7.18
C LYS A 17 -1.70 11.45 8.15
N THR A 18 -2.01 10.56 9.10
CA THR A 18 -1.02 10.11 10.09
C THR A 18 0.11 9.33 9.41
N ILE A 19 -0.23 8.41 8.51
CA ILE A 19 0.78 7.63 7.79
C ILE A 19 1.64 8.55 6.93
N LYS A 20 1.00 9.47 6.20
CA LYS A 20 1.71 10.42 5.34
C LYS A 20 2.72 11.24 6.14
N PHE A 21 2.28 11.80 7.27
CA PHE A 21 3.14 12.59 8.13
C PHE A 21 4.37 11.80 8.57
N SER A 22 4.17 10.58 9.04
CA SER A 22 5.27 9.73 9.52
C SER A 22 6.25 9.37 8.39
N LEU A 23 5.73 9.07 7.22
CA LEU A 23 6.56 8.73 6.06
C LEU A 23 7.36 9.94 5.58
N GLU A 24 6.74 11.11 5.55
CA GLU A 24 7.44 12.32 5.13
C GLU A 24 8.55 12.71 6.10
N LEU A 25 8.35 12.46 7.39
CA LEU A 25 9.40 12.68 8.38
C LEU A 25 10.62 11.81 8.11
N GLU A 26 10.42 10.62 7.54
CA GLU A 26 11.51 9.71 7.20
C GLU A 26 12.13 10.01 5.83
N GLY A 27 11.66 11.05 5.16
CA GLY A 27 12.24 11.50 3.90
C GLY A 27 11.60 10.93 2.64
N TYR A 28 10.46 10.26 2.76
CA TYR A 28 9.76 9.73 1.58
C TYR A 28 8.84 10.77 0.97
N LYS A 29 8.61 10.63 -0.33
CA LYS A 29 7.58 11.40 -1.02
C LYS A 29 6.29 10.56 -0.97
N VAL A 30 5.19 11.15 -0.54
CA VAL A 30 3.94 10.41 -0.34
C VAL A 30 2.86 10.87 -1.32
N LEU A 31 2.27 9.90 -2.00
CA LEU A 31 1.10 10.09 -2.84
C LEU A 31 -0.06 9.44 -2.10
N VAL A 32 -1.25 10.00 -2.25
CA VAL A 32 -2.43 9.54 -1.51
C VAL A 32 -3.57 9.22 -2.47
N SER A 33 -4.29 8.14 -2.17
CA SER A 33 -5.50 7.79 -2.90
C SER A 33 -6.52 7.27 -1.89
N TYR A 34 -7.80 7.58 -2.11
CA TYR A 34 -8.86 7.20 -1.18
C TYR A 34 -9.80 6.13 -1.74
N ASN A 35 -9.53 5.64 -2.95
CA ASN A 35 -10.32 4.57 -3.55
C ASN A 35 -9.44 3.77 -4.51
N GLY A 36 -9.92 2.57 -4.87
CA GLY A 36 -9.12 1.65 -5.68
C GLY A 36 -8.90 2.08 -7.11
N GLU A 37 -9.88 2.73 -7.71
CA GLU A 37 -9.78 3.20 -9.08
C GLU A 37 -8.69 4.26 -9.23
N ASP A 38 -8.72 5.27 -8.34
CA ASP A 38 -7.71 6.31 -8.33
C ASP A 38 -6.34 5.74 -7.99
N ALA A 39 -6.29 4.77 -7.07
CA ALA A 39 -5.04 4.11 -6.70
C ALA A 39 -4.38 3.44 -7.91
N LEU A 40 -5.17 2.72 -8.69
CA LEU A 40 -4.67 2.05 -9.88
C LEU A 40 -4.12 3.05 -10.90
N ASN A 41 -4.87 4.14 -11.12
CA ASN A 41 -4.46 5.19 -12.03
C ASN A 41 -3.16 5.86 -11.57
N GLN A 42 -3.06 6.17 -10.28
CA GLN A 42 -1.85 6.79 -9.74
C GLN A 42 -0.64 5.85 -9.80
N ALA A 43 -0.85 4.57 -9.50
CA ALA A 43 0.23 3.60 -9.56
C ALA A 43 0.81 3.51 -10.97
N ARG A 44 -0.05 3.52 -11.97
CA ARG A 44 0.37 3.44 -13.37
C ARG A 44 1.06 4.73 -13.84
N LYS A 45 0.57 5.88 -13.38
CA LYS A 45 1.10 7.18 -13.78
C LYS A 45 2.40 7.51 -13.06
N GLU A 46 2.44 7.30 -11.75
CA GLU A 46 3.56 7.73 -10.90
C GLU A 46 4.64 6.67 -10.69
N ASN A 47 4.30 5.41 -10.92
CA ASN A 47 5.22 4.28 -10.75
C ASN A 47 5.92 4.35 -9.38
N PRO A 48 5.16 4.27 -8.28
CA PRO A 48 5.74 4.41 -6.94
C PRO A 48 6.70 3.27 -6.60
N ASP A 49 7.54 3.49 -5.61
CA ASP A 49 8.49 2.50 -5.15
C ASP A 49 7.88 1.50 -4.18
N LEU A 50 6.72 1.82 -3.62
CA LEU A 50 6.00 0.96 -2.70
C LEU A 50 4.56 1.45 -2.59
N ILE A 51 3.63 0.52 -2.38
CA ILE A 51 2.22 0.84 -2.18
C ILE A 51 1.73 0.26 -0.87
N LEU A 52 1.11 1.10 -0.03
CA LEU A 52 0.38 0.67 1.15
C LEU A 52 -1.09 0.67 0.76
N LEU A 53 -1.73 -0.48 0.80
CA LEU A 53 -3.02 -0.67 0.17
C LEU A 53 -4.03 -1.33 1.12
N ASP A 54 -5.07 -0.58 1.45
CA ASP A 54 -6.18 -1.12 2.23
C ASP A 54 -6.99 -2.09 1.38
N ILE A 55 -7.47 -3.15 1.99
CA ILE A 55 -8.29 -4.15 1.31
C ILE A 55 -9.69 -3.62 1.03
N MET A 56 -10.31 -2.99 2.02
CA MET A 56 -11.70 -2.53 1.95
C MET A 56 -11.78 -1.12 1.39
N LEU A 57 -11.89 -1.01 0.06
CA LEU A 57 -11.93 0.28 -0.62
C LEU A 57 -13.19 0.44 -1.44
N PRO A 58 -13.69 1.70 -1.58
CA PRO A 58 -14.77 1.97 -2.51
C PRO A 58 -14.30 1.89 -3.96
N LYS A 59 -15.23 1.70 -4.86
CA LYS A 59 -15.09 1.65 -6.32
C LYS A 59 -14.37 0.41 -6.85
N LEU A 60 -13.15 0.17 -6.40
CA LEU A 60 -12.39 -1.01 -6.81
C LEU A 60 -11.64 -1.47 -5.57
N ASP A 61 -11.94 -2.69 -5.10
CA ASP A 61 -11.35 -3.18 -3.86
C ASP A 61 -9.85 -3.44 -3.96
N GLY A 62 -9.19 -3.48 -2.79
CA GLY A 62 -7.74 -3.60 -2.73
C GLY A 62 -7.20 -4.89 -3.32
N TYR A 63 -7.94 -5.99 -3.23
CA TYR A 63 -7.50 -7.25 -3.84
C TYR A 63 -7.36 -7.10 -5.34
N LYS A 64 -8.34 -6.49 -5.98
CA LYS A 64 -8.32 -6.27 -7.42
C LYS A 64 -7.19 -5.36 -7.84
N VAL A 65 -6.98 -4.27 -7.10
CA VAL A 65 -5.88 -3.34 -7.38
C VAL A 65 -4.54 -4.09 -7.31
N CYS A 66 -4.34 -4.84 -6.24
CA CYS A 66 -3.11 -5.61 -6.06
C CYS A 66 -2.91 -6.61 -7.19
N ARG A 67 -3.94 -7.36 -7.50
CA ARG A 67 -3.89 -8.37 -8.56
C ARG A 67 -3.55 -7.77 -9.91
N LEU A 68 -4.22 -6.66 -10.26
CA LEU A 68 -3.98 -6.00 -11.55
C LEU A 68 -2.54 -5.50 -11.67
N LEU A 69 -1.95 -5.05 -10.59
CA LEU A 69 -0.56 -4.58 -10.61
C LEU A 69 0.45 -5.71 -10.55
N LYS A 70 0.24 -6.69 -9.68
CA LYS A 70 1.22 -7.78 -9.49
C LYS A 70 1.29 -8.75 -10.66
N PHE A 71 0.24 -8.85 -11.46
CA PHE A 71 0.22 -9.71 -12.64
C PHE A 71 0.48 -8.93 -13.93
N ASP A 72 0.87 -7.65 -13.82
CA ASP A 72 1.24 -6.82 -14.96
C ASP A 72 2.78 -6.73 -15.00
N GLU A 73 3.38 -7.15 -16.11
CA GLU A 73 4.84 -7.15 -16.26
C GLU A 73 5.47 -5.79 -15.99
N GLN A 74 4.74 -4.71 -16.30
CA GLN A 74 5.24 -3.35 -16.14
C GLN A 74 5.27 -2.90 -14.67
N TYR A 75 4.39 -3.44 -13.82
CA TYR A 75 4.22 -2.97 -12.45
C TYR A 75 4.48 -4.03 -11.38
N LYS A 76 4.69 -5.28 -11.76
CA LYS A 76 4.84 -6.37 -10.78
C LYS A 76 6.02 -6.21 -9.84
N HIS A 77 6.98 -5.38 -10.20
CA HIS A 77 8.17 -5.13 -9.36
C HIS A 77 7.88 -4.27 -8.13
N ILE A 78 6.74 -3.56 -8.13
CA ILE A 78 6.39 -2.65 -7.03
C ILE A 78 5.94 -3.45 -5.81
N PRO A 79 6.64 -3.33 -4.66
CA PRO A 79 6.18 -4.00 -3.44
C PRO A 79 4.81 -3.44 -3.01
N ILE A 80 3.90 -4.33 -2.67
CA ILE A 80 2.58 -3.95 -2.17
C ILE A 80 2.39 -4.56 -0.78
N LEU A 81 2.15 -3.69 0.21
CA LEU A 81 1.83 -4.07 1.57
C LEU A 81 0.33 -3.88 1.77
N MET A 82 -0.38 -4.96 2.04
CA MET A 82 -1.82 -4.90 2.27
C MET A 82 -2.11 -4.59 3.74
N MET A 83 -3.04 -3.66 3.96
CA MET A 83 -3.53 -3.33 5.29
C MET A 83 -4.87 -4.04 5.49
N THR A 84 -4.98 -4.85 6.52
CA THR A 84 -6.14 -5.72 6.72
C THR A 84 -6.66 -5.62 8.15
N ALA A 85 -7.98 -5.81 8.34
CA ALA A 85 -8.56 -5.85 9.66
C ALA A 85 -8.17 -7.15 10.38
N LYS A 86 -8.00 -7.06 11.70
CA LYS A 86 -7.57 -8.18 12.54
C LYS A 86 -8.48 -9.40 12.43
N THR A 87 -9.76 -9.20 12.16
CA THR A 87 -10.75 -10.27 12.09
C THR A 87 -10.84 -10.95 10.73
N GLN A 88 -10.02 -10.54 9.77
CA GLN A 88 -10.10 -11.03 8.39
C GLN A 88 -8.97 -11.99 8.04
N GLU A 89 -8.88 -13.09 8.79
CA GLU A 89 -7.83 -14.10 8.55
C GLU A 89 -7.86 -14.66 7.13
N LYS A 90 -9.04 -14.95 6.61
CA LYS A 90 -9.17 -15.48 5.24
C LYS A 90 -8.72 -14.46 4.20
N ASP A 91 -8.78 -13.17 4.52
CA ASP A 91 -8.34 -12.12 3.60
C ASP A 91 -6.83 -12.15 3.40
N LYS A 92 -6.08 -12.62 4.40
CA LYS A 92 -4.63 -12.78 4.27
C LYS A 92 -4.27 -13.81 3.22
N LEU A 93 -5.06 -14.89 3.15
CA LEU A 93 -4.88 -15.92 2.12
C LEU A 93 -5.19 -15.35 0.75
N MET A 94 -6.27 -14.57 0.63
CA MET A 94 -6.62 -13.90 -0.61
C MET A 94 -5.52 -12.91 -1.04
N GLY A 95 -4.91 -12.23 -0.06
CA GLY A 95 -3.79 -11.34 -0.33
C GLY A 95 -2.61 -12.07 -0.94
N LYS A 96 -2.31 -13.28 -0.46
CA LYS A 96 -1.24 -14.10 -1.01
C LYS A 96 -1.55 -14.51 -2.45
N GLU A 97 -2.80 -14.86 -2.71
CA GLU A 97 -3.25 -15.22 -4.06
C GLU A 97 -3.19 -14.04 -5.04
N THR A 98 -3.27 -12.82 -4.53
CA THR A 98 -3.17 -11.61 -5.36
C THR A 98 -1.73 -11.18 -5.60
N GLY A 99 -0.77 -11.84 -4.97
CA GLY A 99 0.64 -11.54 -5.15
C GLY A 99 1.19 -10.46 -4.25
N ALA A 100 0.46 -10.03 -3.23
CA ALA A 100 0.94 -9.03 -2.27
C ALA A 100 2.24 -9.50 -1.63
N ASN A 101 3.16 -8.56 -1.41
CA ASN A 101 4.47 -8.87 -0.83
C ASN A 101 4.41 -9.08 0.67
N GLU A 102 3.52 -8.36 1.33
CA GLU A 102 3.41 -8.38 2.78
C GLU A 102 2.05 -7.86 3.18
N TYR A 103 1.62 -8.11 4.41
CA TYR A 103 0.44 -7.45 4.94
C TYR A 103 0.65 -7.11 6.41
N ILE A 104 -0.10 -6.10 6.86
CA ILE A 104 -0.06 -5.64 8.22
C ILE A 104 -1.50 -5.54 8.73
N THR A 105 -1.72 -6.00 9.95
CA THR A 105 -3.06 -6.07 10.54
C THR A 105 -3.41 -4.78 11.29
N LYS A 106 -4.58 -4.22 11.00
CA LYS A 106 -5.10 -3.06 11.73
C LYS A 106 -5.76 -3.51 13.02
N PRO A 107 -5.62 -2.79 14.12
CA PRO A 107 -4.75 -1.61 14.26
C PRO A 107 -3.29 -2.03 14.34
N PHE A 108 -2.41 -1.18 13.84
CA PHE A 108 -0.97 -1.43 13.91
C PHE A 108 -0.24 -0.25 14.55
N ASP A 109 0.97 -0.51 15.06
CA ASP A 109 1.84 0.55 15.52
C ASP A 109 2.52 1.20 14.34
N MET A 110 2.70 2.52 14.40
CA MET A 110 3.40 3.22 13.33
C MET A 110 4.83 2.72 13.17
N GLU A 111 5.48 2.33 14.28
CA GLU A 111 6.80 1.72 14.25
C GLU A 111 6.84 0.45 13.40
N GLU A 112 5.86 -0.41 13.60
CA GLU A 112 5.76 -1.67 12.86
C GLU A 112 5.61 -1.40 11.36
N LEU A 113 4.74 -0.45 11.00
CA LEU A 113 4.53 -0.07 9.61
C LEU A 113 5.81 0.47 9.01
N MET A 114 6.50 1.37 9.73
CA MET A 114 7.72 1.99 9.24
C MET A 114 8.83 0.96 9.02
N GLU A 115 8.94 -0.04 9.90
CA GLU A 115 9.94 -1.09 9.75
C GLU A 115 9.70 -1.92 8.48
N LYS A 116 8.43 -2.25 8.22
CA LYS A 116 8.09 -3.00 7.01
C LYS A 116 8.38 -2.18 5.76
N VAL A 117 8.04 -0.91 5.76
CA VAL A 117 8.34 -0.01 4.64
C VAL A 117 9.84 0.01 4.37
N LYS A 118 10.64 0.22 5.40
CA LYS A 118 12.11 0.27 5.25
C LYS A 118 12.69 -1.03 4.73
N THR A 119 12.15 -2.16 5.18
CA THR A 119 12.59 -3.47 4.72
C THR A 119 12.50 -3.59 3.20
N TYR A 120 11.43 -3.11 2.62
CA TYR A 120 11.21 -3.22 1.18
C TYR A 120 11.92 -2.13 0.37
N LEU A 121 12.16 -0.96 0.96
CA LEU A 121 12.77 0.16 0.23
C LEU A 121 14.28 0.26 0.34
N ASN A 122 14.85 -0.37 1.36
CA ASN A 122 16.31 -0.30 1.58
C ASN A 122 17.06 -1.54 1.12
N LYS A 123 16.42 -2.33 0.30
CA LYS A 123 17.08 -3.52 -0.28
C LYS A 123 17.94 -3.17 -1.47
#